data_47ca701422a7cadaeaa567dc31c47a14
#
_entry.id   47ca701422a7cadaeaa567dc31c47a14
#
_cell.length_a   1.000
_cell.length_b   1.000
_cell.length_c   1.000
_cell.angle_alpha   90.00
_cell.angle_beta   90.00
_cell.angle_gamma   90.00
#
_symmetry.space_group_name_H-M   'P 1'
#
loop_
_entity.id
_entity.type
_entity.pdbx_description
1 polymer ?
#
loop_
_entity_poly.entity_id
_entity_poly.type
_entity_poly.pdbx_seq_one_letter_code
_entity_poly.pdbx_strand_id
1 'polypeptide(L)'
;MLLGAALLLAACGSKTANEQQQQTAAAGGNQVLTGHEAGVTPMAQRVAVLGVLNKRNGLVKSVALRPGQSARWKDAIVHLRACETTAPWEQETLTGAFIQLDVQGSDKRWRRVFSGWVYKESPSLNVVQHPVYDVWPKSCAMTFPPGPPAPPGAAPSSNASRAQKSPGPDNAAREPVAESPSPSAVANNAE
;
A
#
# COMPACT_ATOMS: atom_id res chain seq x y z
N MET A 1 -41.49 37.73 -58.14
CA MET A 1 -41.01 37.18 -59.45
C MET A 1 -40.00 36.07 -59.12
N LEU A 2 -40.32 34.89 -59.73
CA LEU A 2 -39.50 33.69 -59.96
C LEU A 2 -39.10 32.89 -58.74
N LEU A 3 -39.73 31.78 -58.49
CA LEU A 3 -39.80 30.45 -59.14
C LEU A 3 -38.52 29.62 -59.00
N GLY A 4 -38.72 28.46 -58.47
CA GLY A 4 -38.08 27.23 -58.82
C GLY A 4 -37.17 26.67 -57.74
N ALA A 5 -37.13 25.44 -57.40
CA ALA A 5 -37.73 24.21 -57.90
C ALA A 5 -37.59 23.15 -56.80
N ALA A 6 -38.60 22.37 -56.60
CA ALA A 6 -38.57 21.15 -55.82
C ALA A 6 -37.79 20.08 -56.56
N LEU A 7 -36.91 19.32 -55.86
CA LEU A 7 -36.49 18.01 -56.31
C LEU A 7 -36.69 17.00 -55.22
N LEU A 8 -37.79 16.26 -55.42
CA LEU A 8 -38.10 15.01 -54.75
C LEU A 8 -37.23 13.92 -55.38
N LEU A 9 -36.37 13.31 -54.65
CA LEU A 9 -35.73 12.03 -55.01
C LEU A 9 -36.21 10.97 -54.02
N ALA A 10 -37.21 10.27 -54.48
CA ALA A 10 -37.62 8.99 -53.93
C ALA A 10 -36.58 7.95 -54.34
N ALA A 11 -35.94 7.36 -53.39
CA ALA A 11 -35.13 6.14 -53.62
C ALA A 11 -35.83 4.98 -52.93
N CYS A 12 -36.27 4.07 -53.76
CA CYS A 12 -36.95 2.82 -53.45
C CYS A 12 -36.12 1.96 -52.49
N GLY A 13 -36.81 1.47 -51.49
CA GLY A 13 -36.37 0.37 -50.70
C GLY A 13 -36.25 -0.92 -51.49
N SER A 14 -35.15 -1.59 -51.31
CA SER A 14 -35.04 -3.01 -51.56
C SER A 14 -34.94 -3.72 -50.22
N LYS A 15 -36.05 -4.32 -49.85
CA LYS A 15 -36.07 -5.38 -48.86
C LYS A 15 -35.37 -6.58 -49.51
N THR A 16 -34.16 -6.82 -49.18
CA THR A 16 -33.59 -8.16 -49.24
C THR A 16 -33.63 -8.74 -47.85
N ALA A 17 -34.50 -9.69 -47.76
CA ALA A 17 -34.56 -10.60 -46.66
C ALA A 17 -33.23 -11.27 -46.45
N ASN A 18 -32.97 -11.47 -45.21
CA ASN A 18 -32.18 -12.56 -44.70
C ASN A 18 -30.71 -12.57 -45.00
N GLU A 19 -29.99 -12.20 -44.01
CA GLU A 19 -29.02 -13.12 -43.47
C GLU A 19 -28.96 -12.88 -41.99
N GLN A 20 -29.62 -13.78 -41.28
CA GLN A 20 -29.17 -14.17 -39.95
C GLN A 20 -27.73 -14.67 -40.08
N GLN A 21 -26.85 -13.77 -40.36
CA GLN A 21 -25.51 -13.92 -39.86
C GLN A 21 -25.63 -13.77 -38.37
N GLN A 22 -25.81 -14.88 -37.72
CA GLN A 22 -25.23 -15.09 -36.39
C GLN A 22 -23.80 -14.57 -36.45
N GLN A 23 -23.67 -13.28 -36.32
CA GLN A 23 -22.52 -12.73 -35.65
C GLN A 23 -22.59 -13.36 -34.27
N THR A 24 -21.94 -14.50 -34.14
CA THR A 24 -21.17 -14.75 -32.94
C THR A 24 -20.27 -13.54 -32.82
N ALA A 25 -20.84 -12.45 -32.30
CA ALA A 25 -20.08 -11.45 -31.65
C ALA A 25 -19.21 -12.29 -30.72
N ALA A 26 -17.97 -12.52 -31.14
CA ALA A 26 -16.92 -12.68 -30.20
C ALA A 26 -17.12 -11.50 -29.26
N ALA A 27 -17.84 -11.73 -28.18
CA ALA A 27 -17.74 -10.95 -27.00
C ALA A 27 -16.27 -11.06 -26.61
N GLY A 28 -15.44 -10.27 -27.30
CA GLY A 28 -14.27 -9.68 -26.73
C GLY A 28 -14.80 -8.85 -25.58
N GLY A 29 -15.47 -9.53 -24.65
CA GLY A 29 -15.68 -9.02 -23.34
C GLY A 29 -14.31 -8.62 -22.91
N ASN A 30 -14.16 -7.33 -22.72
CA ASN A 30 -13.15 -6.79 -21.84
C ASN A 30 -13.44 -7.50 -20.50
N GLN A 31 -12.96 -8.73 -20.41
CA GLN A 31 -12.80 -9.40 -19.13
C GLN A 31 -11.79 -8.53 -18.44
N VAL A 32 -12.32 -7.51 -17.77
CA VAL A 32 -11.67 -7.02 -16.59
C VAL A 32 -11.28 -8.30 -15.88
N LEU A 33 -9.98 -8.60 -15.89
CA LEU A 33 -9.41 -9.70 -15.15
C LEU A 33 -9.69 -9.41 -13.68
N THR A 34 -10.94 -9.59 -13.29
CA THR A 34 -11.33 -9.83 -11.92
C THR A 34 -10.87 -11.25 -11.63
N GLY A 35 -9.55 -11.45 -11.75
CA GLY A 35 -8.87 -12.63 -11.28
C GLY A 35 -9.02 -12.66 -9.78
N HIS A 36 -10.19 -13.05 -9.33
CA HIS A 36 -10.37 -13.59 -8.01
C HIS A 36 -9.73 -14.97 -8.07
N GLU A 37 -8.41 -15.00 -8.02
CA GLU A 37 -7.72 -16.25 -7.74
C GLU A 37 -8.30 -16.76 -6.42
N ALA A 38 -8.89 -17.95 -6.49
CA ALA A 38 -9.54 -18.56 -5.35
C ALA A 38 -8.53 -18.60 -4.19
N GLY A 39 -8.85 -17.99 -3.06
CA GLY A 39 -7.99 -17.92 -1.88
C GLY A 39 -7.18 -16.63 -1.71
N VAL A 40 -7.16 -15.72 -2.69
CA VAL A 40 -6.52 -14.41 -2.52
C VAL A 40 -7.52 -13.39 -1.99
N THR A 41 -7.12 -12.63 -0.97
CA THR A 41 -7.95 -11.51 -0.48
C THR A 41 -8.16 -10.48 -1.60
N PRO A 42 -9.42 -10.17 -1.95
CA PRO A 42 -9.72 -9.12 -2.91
C PRO A 42 -9.09 -7.78 -2.53
N MET A 43 -8.61 -7.03 -3.50
CA MET A 43 -7.89 -5.76 -3.27
C MET A 43 -8.63 -4.82 -2.31
N ALA A 44 -9.94 -4.65 -2.47
CA ALA A 44 -10.75 -3.77 -1.64
C ALA A 44 -10.86 -4.21 -0.15
N GLN A 45 -10.54 -5.46 0.16
CA GLN A 45 -10.60 -6.02 1.51
C GLN A 45 -9.23 -6.05 2.20
N ARG A 46 -8.14 -5.86 1.46
CA ARG A 46 -6.80 -5.80 2.03
C ARG A 46 -6.67 -4.60 2.96
N VAL A 47 -5.80 -4.71 3.94
CA VAL A 47 -5.54 -3.61 4.89
C VAL A 47 -4.05 -3.31 4.92
N ALA A 48 -3.67 -2.11 4.53
CA ALA A 48 -2.32 -1.63 4.69
C ALA A 48 -2.19 -0.80 5.97
N VAL A 49 -1.12 -1.03 6.71
CA VAL A 49 -0.65 -0.11 7.75
C VAL A 49 0.47 0.73 7.18
N LEU A 50 0.29 2.03 7.16
CA LEU A 50 1.26 3.00 6.66
C LEU A 50 1.86 3.78 7.82
N GLY A 51 3.17 4.04 7.77
CA GLY A 51 3.85 5.03 8.59
C GLY A 51 3.86 6.37 7.84
N VAL A 52 3.55 7.45 8.55
CA VAL A 52 3.64 8.83 8.05
C VAL A 52 4.55 9.61 8.98
N LEU A 53 5.65 10.14 8.45
CA LEU A 53 6.63 10.95 9.19
C LEU A 53 6.48 12.41 8.82
N ASN A 54 6.47 13.27 9.82
CA ASN A 54 6.76 14.68 9.62
C ASN A 54 8.24 14.94 9.95
N LYS A 55 9.02 15.20 8.91
CA LYS A 55 10.49 15.37 8.98
C LYS A 55 10.90 16.61 9.78
N ARG A 56 10.03 17.61 9.96
CA ARG A 56 10.35 18.84 10.70
C ARG A 56 10.41 18.63 12.21
N ASN A 57 9.60 17.72 12.74
CA ASN A 57 9.49 17.50 14.19
C ASN A 57 9.69 16.03 14.59
N GLY A 58 10.06 15.15 13.64
CA GLY A 58 10.30 13.74 13.89
C GLY A 58 9.07 12.91 14.29
N LEU A 59 7.87 13.49 14.28
CA LEU A 59 6.66 12.78 14.69
C LEU A 59 6.25 11.76 13.61
N VAL A 60 5.99 10.54 14.07
CA VAL A 60 5.50 9.44 13.25
C VAL A 60 4.08 9.07 13.67
N LYS A 61 3.19 8.90 12.69
CA LYS A 61 1.85 8.35 12.88
C LYS A 61 1.66 7.10 12.06
N SER A 62 1.08 6.06 12.64
CA SER A 62 0.63 4.88 11.90
C SER A 62 -0.85 5.02 11.57
N VAL A 63 -1.22 4.69 10.34
CA VAL A 63 -2.60 4.69 9.86
C VAL A 63 -2.90 3.38 9.15
N ALA A 64 -4.03 2.76 9.49
CA ALA A 64 -4.53 1.57 8.81
C ALA A 64 -5.59 2.00 7.80
N LEU A 65 -5.41 1.60 6.54
CA LEU A 65 -6.28 1.96 5.43
C LEU A 65 -6.59 0.74 4.56
N ARG A 66 -7.78 0.74 3.97
CA ARG A 66 -8.13 -0.13 2.85
C ARG A 66 -7.94 0.61 1.53
N PRO A 67 -7.68 -0.08 0.42
CA PRO A 67 -7.69 0.53 -0.90
C PRO A 67 -8.96 1.35 -1.14
N GLY A 68 -8.79 2.56 -1.65
CA GLY A 68 -9.85 3.56 -1.80
C GLY A 68 -10.03 4.50 -0.60
N GLN A 69 -9.49 4.18 0.57
CA GLN A 69 -9.54 5.03 1.75
C GLN A 69 -8.40 6.05 1.80
N SER A 70 -8.60 7.08 2.61
CA SER A 70 -7.60 8.11 2.87
C SER A 70 -7.58 8.49 4.34
N ALA A 71 -6.43 8.98 4.80
CA ALA A 71 -6.24 9.54 6.13
C ALA A 71 -5.60 10.92 6.05
N ARG A 72 -6.17 11.85 6.79
CA ARG A 72 -5.59 13.19 6.94
C ARG A 72 -4.78 13.27 8.23
N TRP A 73 -3.60 13.84 8.12
CA TRP A 73 -2.78 14.18 9.27
C TRP A 73 -2.12 15.55 9.06
N LYS A 74 -2.60 16.55 9.81
CA LYS A 74 -2.20 17.96 9.64
C LYS A 74 -2.42 18.44 8.19
N ASP A 75 -1.35 18.83 7.53
CA ASP A 75 -1.34 19.37 6.17
C ASP A 75 -1.04 18.28 5.11
N ALA A 76 -1.17 17.00 5.48
CA ALA A 76 -0.99 15.87 4.58
C ALA A 76 -2.24 14.98 4.55
N ILE A 77 -2.58 14.50 3.35
CA ILE A 77 -3.59 13.45 3.12
C ILE A 77 -2.93 12.32 2.37
N VAL A 78 -2.96 11.14 2.97
CA VAL A 78 -2.47 9.90 2.35
C VAL A 78 -3.67 9.11 1.86
N HIS A 79 -3.68 8.79 0.57
CA HIS A 79 -4.68 7.92 -0.06
C HIS A 79 -4.01 6.57 -0.34
N LEU A 80 -4.63 5.49 0.07
CA LEU A 80 -4.24 4.14 -0.32
C LEU A 80 -5.04 3.71 -1.54
N ARG A 81 -4.37 3.26 -2.60
CA ARG A 81 -5.00 2.76 -3.82
C ARG A 81 -4.91 1.26 -3.96
N ALA A 82 -3.77 0.69 -3.55
CA ALA A 82 -3.54 -0.74 -3.55
C ALA A 82 -2.54 -1.11 -2.46
N CYS A 83 -2.57 -2.34 -1.99
CA CYS A 83 -1.46 -2.92 -1.25
C CYS A 83 -1.31 -4.40 -1.59
N GLU A 84 -0.07 -4.85 -1.56
CA GLU A 84 0.28 -6.22 -1.90
C GLU A 84 1.51 -6.68 -1.13
N THR A 85 1.60 -7.95 -0.86
CA THR A 85 2.81 -8.58 -0.36
C THR A 85 3.03 -9.88 -1.14
N THR A 86 4.28 -10.22 -1.35
CA THR A 86 4.67 -11.48 -2.02
C THR A 86 4.20 -12.69 -1.21
N ALA A 87 3.93 -13.77 -1.89
CA ALA A 87 3.46 -14.99 -1.24
C ALA A 87 4.57 -15.63 -0.39
N PRO A 88 4.23 -16.40 0.67
CA PRO A 88 5.22 -16.98 1.58
C PRO A 88 6.20 -17.97 0.93
N TRP A 89 5.88 -18.49 -0.25
CA TRP A 89 6.70 -19.42 -1.02
C TRP A 89 7.56 -18.73 -2.08
N GLU A 90 7.45 -17.42 -2.23
CA GLU A 90 8.31 -16.66 -3.13
C GLU A 90 9.68 -16.40 -2.50
N GLN A 91 10.71 -16.30 -3.33
CA GLN A 91 12.08 -16.11 -2.85
C GLN A 91 12.31 -14.71 -2.27
N GLU A 92 11.65 -13.72 -2.83
CA GLU A 92 11.74 -12.34 -2.35
C GLU A 92 10.51 -11.99 -1.51
N THR A 93 10.76 -11.33 -0.39
CA THR A 93 9.70 -10.74 0.43
C THR A 93 9.60 -9.27 0.13
N LEU A 94 8.51 -8.85 -0.50
CA LEU A 94 8.21 -7.46 -0.78
C LEU A 94 6.80 -7.14 -0.30
N THR A 95 6.70 -6.11 0.54
CA THR A 95 5.42 -5.51 0.93
C THR A 95 5.32 -4.14 0.30
N GLY A 96 4.43 -3.99 -0.67
CA GLY A 96 4.18 -2.76 -1.41
C GLY A 96 2.85 -2.11 -1.08
N ALA A 97 2.79 -0.80 -1.20
CA ALA A 97 1.56 -0.03 -1.18
C ALA A 97 1.60 1.03 -2.28
N PHE A 98 0.54 1.10 -3.10
CA PHE A 98 0.36 2.22 -4.02
C PHE A 98 -0.34 3.35 -3.29
N ILE A 99 0.38 4.43 -3.07
CA ILE A 99 -0.11 5.59 -2.33
C ILE A 99 -0.14 6.84 -3.21
N GLN A 100 -1.01 7.76 -2.82
CA GLN A 100 -1.00 9.13 -3.30
C GLN A 100 -0.93 10.04 -2.08
N LEU A 101 -0.03 11.01 -2.12
CA LEU A 101 0.15 11.98 -1.05
C LEU A 101 -0.22 13.35 -1.57
N ASP A 102 -1.20 13.96 -0.93
CA ASP A 102 -1.57 15.36 -1.16
C ASP A 102 -1.11 16.18 0.04
N VAL A 103 -0.47 17.31 -0.21
CA VAL A 103 0.02 18.21 0.84
C VAL A 103 -0.54 19.63 0.61
N GLN A 104 -0.96 20.26 1.71
CA GLN A 104 -1.42 21.63 1.70
C GLN A 104 -0.22 22.57 1.77
N GLY A 105 -0.09 23.41 0.75
CA GLY A 105 0.93 24.44 0.69
C GLY A 105 0.64 25.64 1.63
N SER A 106 1.57 26.57 1.71
CA SER A 106 1.41 27.83 2.45
C SER A 106 0.25 28.70 1.91
N ASP A 107 -0.07 28.55 0.62
CA ASP A 107 -1.22 29.17 -0.06
C ASP A 107 -2.56 28.49 0.24
N LYS A 108 -2.59 27.56 1.18
CA LYS A 108 -3.76 26.75 1.57
C LYS A 108 -4.34 25.84 0.47
N ARG A 109 -3.64 25.70 -0.64
CA ARG A 109 -4.04 24.81 -1.72
C ARG A 109 -3.46 23.41 -1.53
N TRP A 110 -4.29 22.41 -1.81
CA TRP A 110 -3.87 21.00 -1.81
C TRP A 110 -3.24 20.65 -3.15
N ARG A 111 -2.10 19.99 -3.11
CA ARG A 111 -1.38 19.52 -4.31
C ARG A 111 -0.93 18.10 -4.11
N ARG A 112 -1.09 17.31 -5.15
CA ARG A 112 -0.51 15.96 -5.16
C ARG A 112 0.99 16.07 -5.37
N VAL A 113 1.73 15.61 -4.37
CA VAL A 113 3.20 15.66 -4.35
C VAL A 113 3.83 14.31 -4.63
N PHE A 114 3.06 13.24 -4.50
CA PHE A 114 3.53 11.89 -4.79
C PHE A 114 2.38 11.00 -5.27
N SER A 115 2.68 10.08 -6.20
CA SER A 115 1.78 9.00 -6.62
C SER A 115 2.63 7.85 -7.13
N GLY A 116 2.61 6.70 -6.43
CA GLY A 116 3.43 5.56 -6.81
C GLY A 116 3.44 4.46 -5.75
N TRP A 117 4.10 3.37 -6.10
CA TRP A 117 4.39 2.27 -5.18
C TRP A 117 5.51 2.66 -4.24
N VAL A 118 5.37 2.33 -2.98
CA VAL A 118 6.40 2.39 -1.94
C VAL A 118 6.54 1.02 -1.31
N TYR A 119 7.76 0.67 -0.87
CA TYR A 119 8.09 -0.69 -0.43
C TYR A 119 8.67 -0.68 0.97
N LYS A 120 8.33 -1.70 1.76
CA LYS A 120 8.79 -1.84 3.14
C LYS A 120 10.23 -2.38 3.21
N GLU A 121 10.48 -3.48 2.51
CA GLU A 121 11.77 -4.19 2.55
C GLU A 121 12.83 -3.50 1.67
N SER A 122 12.38 -2.79 0.64
CA SER A 122 13.25 -2.10 -0.33
C SER A 122 12.79 -0.65 -0.53
N PRO A 123 12.88 0.20 0.50
CA PRO A 123 12.36 1.57 0.43
C PRO A 123 13.08 2.44 -0.60
N SER A 124 14.31 2.10 -0.96
CA SER A 124 15.10 2.82 -1.97
C SER A 124 14.59 2.67 -3.40
N LEU A 125 13.74 1.67 -3.68
CA LEU A 125 13.16 1.48 -5.01
C LEU A 125 12.28 2.67 -5.42
N ASN A 126 11.55 3.23 -4.48
CA ASN A 126 10.77 4.44 -4.69
C ASN A 126 10.43 5.10 -3.35
N VAL A 127 10.71 6.38 -3.24
CA VAL A 127 10.55 7.14 -2.00
C VAL A 127 9.73 8.41 -2.23
N VAL A 128 9.05 8.84 -1.18
CA VAL A 128 8.36 10.13 -1.19
C VAL A 128 9.38 11.26 -1.09
N GLN A 129 9.66 11.90 -2.24
CA GLN A 129 10.59 13.03 -2.31
C GLN A 129 9.89 14.34 -1.92
N HIS A 130 9.58 14.50 -0.62
CA HIS A 130 8.96 15.70 -0.11
C HIS A 130 9.74 16.24 1.10
N PRO A 131 9.98 17.56 1.22
CA PRO A 131 10.85 18.11 2.27
C PRO A 131 10.29 17.97 3.69
N VAL A 132 8.97 17.80 3.83
CA VAL A 132 8.31 17.77 5.14
C VAL A 132 7.75 16.40 5.49
N TYR A 133 7.24 15.65 4.52
CA TYR A 133 6.56 14.40 4.77
C TYR A 133 7.25 13.22 4.11
N ASP A 134 7.19 12.08 4.80
CA ASP A 134 7.55 10.79 4.25
C ASP A 134 6.46 9.76 4.56
N VAL A 135 6.29 8.77 3.69
CA VAL A 135 5.29 7.72 3.85
C VAL A 135 5.86 6.39 3.40
N TRP A 136 5.71 5.35 4.23
CA TRP A 136 6.16 3.99 3.91
C TRP A 136 5.14 2.96 4.39
N PRO A 137 5.06 1.79 3.75
CA PRO A 137 4.24 0.68 4.23
C PRO A 137 4.92 -0.02 5.41
N LYS A 138 4.13 -0.42 6.40
CA LYS A 138 4.53 -1.26 7.52
C LYS A 138 4.08 -2.70 7.32
N SER A 139 2.88 -2.87 6.77
CA SER A 139 2.30 -4.19 6.46
C SER A 139 1.17 -4.05 5.44
N CYS A 140 0.87 -5.16 4.75
CA CYS A 140 -0.35 -5.36 3.99
C CYS A 140 -0.96 -6.70 4.41
N ALA A 141 -2.12 -6.65 5.06
CA ALA A 141 -2.85 -7.85 5.46
C ALA A 141 -3.67 -8.37 4.28
N MET A 142 -3.32 -9.57 3.84
CA MET A 142 -4.01 -10.32 2.79
C MET A 142 -3.78 -11.83 2.98
N THR A 143 -4.60 -12.65 2.33
CA THR A 143 -4.44 -14.10 2.25
C THR A 143 -3.93 -14.49 0.88
N PHE A 144 -3.34 -15.67 0.81
CA PHE A 144 -2.82 -16.26 -0.42
C PHE A 144 -3.56 -17.55 -0.75
N PRO A 145 -3.61 -17.96 -2.01
CA PRO A 145 -4.06 -19.28 -2.37
C PRO A 145 -3.14 -20.34 -1.74
N PRO A 146 -3.53 -21.61 -1.72
CA PRO A 146 -2.61 -22.68 -1.36
C PRO A 146 -1.36 -22.60 -2.23
N GLY A 147 -0.19 -22.60 -1.60
CA GLY A 147 1.08 -22.61 -2.33
C GLY A 147 1.29 -23.88 -3.15
N PRO A 148 2.31 -23.90 -4.00
CA PRO A 148 2.68 -25.12 -4.71
C PRO A 148 2.97 -26.23 -3.71
N PRO A 149 2.64 -27.49 -4.04
CA PRO A 149 2.94 -28.61 -3.15
C PRO A 149 4.43 -28.66 -2.86
N ALA A 150 4.78 -28.85 -1.59
CA ALA A 150 6.17 -28.97 -1.20
C ALA A 150 6.82 -30.15 -1.95
N PRO A 151 8.05 -30.00 -2.45
CA PRO A 151 8.76 -31.10 -3.08
C PRO A 151 8.85 -32.28 -2.10
N PRO A 152 8.73 -33.54 -2.59
CA PRO A 152 8.83 -34.71 -1.76
C PRO A 152 10.17 -34.70 -1.01
N GLY A 153 10.12 -34.67 0.33
CA GLY A 153 11.30 -34.59 1.20
C GLY A 153 11.55 -33.26 1.87
N ALA A 154 10.82 -32.22 1.56
CA ALA A 154 10.86 -30.97 2.35
C ALA A 154 10.10 -31.19 3.66
N ALA A 155 10.81 -31.20 4.78
CA ALA A 155 10.18 -31.21 6.11
C ALA A 155 9.31 -29.93 6.25
N PRO A 156 8.11 -30.01 6.86
CA PRO A 156 7.28 -28.84 7.05
C PRO A 156 8.05 -27.83 7.90
N SER A 157 8.38 -26.70 7.29
CA SER A 157 8.94 -25.56 8.02
C SER A 157 7.83 -24.99 8.90
N SER A 158 7.74 -25.50 10.11
CA SER A 158 6.82 -25.02 11.14
C SER A 158 7.35 -23.68 11.68
N ASN A 159 7.26 -22.63 10.88
CA ASN A 159 7.35 -21.26 11.38
C ASN A 159 6.01 -20.82 11.99
N ALA A 160 5.44 -21.69 12.84
CA ALA A 160 4.51 -21.20 13.84
C ALA A 160 5.34 -20.40 14.84
N SER A 161 5.18 -19.11 14.82
CA SER A 161 5.67 -18.20 15.86
C SER A 161 5.16 -18.67 17.21
N ARG A 162 5.91 -19.57 17.82
CA ARG A 162 5.78 -19.90 19.22
C ARG A 162 6.31 -18.69 19.95
N ALA A 163 5.41 -17.83 20.40
CA ALA A 163 5.71 -16.83 21.38
C ALA A 163 6.39 -17.52 22.57
N GLN A 164 7.71 -17.53 22.59
CA GLN A 164 8.46 -17.91 23.76
C GLN A 164 8.15 -16.88 24.84
N LYS A 165 7.30 -17.28 25.77
CA LYS A 165 7.15 -16.63 27.05
C LYS A 165 8.51 -16.73 27.72
N SER A 166 9.22 -15.60 27.79
CA SER A 166 10.46 -15.48 28.56
C SER A 166 10.14 -15.87 30.01
N PRO A 167 10.92 -16.79 30.63
CA PRO A 167 10.85 -16.97 32.06
C PRO A 167 11.30 -15.66 32.74
N GLY A 168 10.49 -15.21 33.69
CA GLY A 168 10.86 -14.09 34.53
C GLY A 168 12.16 -14.40 35.31
N PRO A 169 12.94 -13.40 35.67
CA PRO A 169 14.13 -13.64 36.48
C PRO A 169 13.68 -14.00 37.89
N ASP A 170 14.03 -15.24 38.25
CA ASP A 170 13.96 -15.69 39.63
C ASP A 170 14.88 -14.86 40.51
N ASN A 171 14.31 -14.46 41.62
CA ASN A 171 14.87 -13.74 42.72
C ASN A 171 16.11 -14.48 43.29
N ALA A 172 17.33 -14.00 43.04
CA ALA A 172 18.50 -14.45 43.71
C ALA A 172 19.33 -13.28 44.22
N ALA A 173 19.34 -13.19 45.56
CA ALA A 173 20.37 -12.67 46.43
C ALA A 173 20.93 -11.25 46.18
N ARG A 174 20.55 -10.39 47.11
CA ARG A 174 21.25 -9.17 47.46
C ARG A 174 22.70 -9.45 47.87
N GLU A 175 23.65 -8.87 47.15
CA GLU A 175 24.95 -8.54 47.68
C GLU A 175 25.08 -7.01 47.79
N PRO A 176 25.66 -6.48 48.87
CA PRO A 176 25.77 -5.04 49.08
C PRO A 176 26.92 -4.48 48.25
N VAL A 177 26.62 -3.59 47.33
CA VAL A 177 27.61 -2.84 46.56
C VAL A 177 28.09 -1.66 47.37
N ALA A 178 29.39 -1.64 47.60
CA ALA A 178 30.16 -0.61 48.28
C ALA A 178 29.98 0.77 47.65
N GLU A 179 29.83 1.73 48.46
CA GLU A 179 29.81 3.16 48.26
C GLU A 179 31.12 3.64 47.60
N SER A 180 31.05 4.23 46.42
CA SER A 180 32.18 4.95 45.83
C SER A 180 32.07 6.43 46.10
N PRO A 181 33.14 7.11 46.55
CA PRO A 181 33.10 8.50 46.97
C PRO A 181 33.04 9.45 45.76
N SER A 182 32.20 10.48 45.87
CA SER A 182 32.13 11.65 45.00
C SER A 182 33.48 12.38 44.92
N PRO A 183 33.88 12.82 43.71
CA PRO A 183 34.95 13.80 43.60
C PRO A 183 34.41 15.21 43.84
N SER A 184 35.13 15.88 44.77
CA SER A 184 34.95 17.24 45.20
C SER A 184 34.98 18.27 44.05
N ALA A 185 34.13 19.25 44.19
CA ALA A 185 34.16 20.50 43.44
C ALA A 185 35.51 21.23 43.68
N VAL A 186 36.18 21.60 42.61
CA VAL A 186 37.24 22.60 42.62
C VAL A 186 36.65 23.90 42.06
N ALA A 187 36.47 24.85 42.95
CA ALA A 187 36.28 26.25 42.64
C ALA A 187 37.64 26.83 42.16
N ASN A 188 37.68 27.49 41.02
CA ASN A 188 38.71 28.43 40.71
C ASN A 188 38.12 29.80 40.39
N ASN A 189 38.43 30.70 41.30
CA ASN A 189 38.32 32.17 41.16
C ASN A 189 39.45 32.72 40.29
N ALA A 190 39.22 33.93 39.80
CA ALA A 190 40.16 34.99 39.35
C ALA A 190 40.65 34.81 37.91
N GLU A 191 40.64 35.83 37.09
CA GLU A 191 40.71 37.30 37.04
C GLU A 191 40.09 37.81 35.76
#